data_e2da4bbf25527ce587e7c6aa80f7be5b
#
_entry.id   e2da4bbf25527ce587e7c6aa80f7be5b
#
_cell.length_a   1.000
_cell.length_b   1.000
_cell.length_c   1.000
_cell.angle_alpha   90.00
_cell.angle_beta   90.00
_cell.angle_gamma   90.00
#
_symmetry.space_group_name_H-M   'P 1'
#
loop_
_entity.id
_entity.type
_entity.pdbx_description
1 polymer ?
#
loop_
_entity_poly.entity_id
_entity_poly.type
_entity_poly.pdbx_seq_one_letter_code
_entity_poly.pdbx_strand_id
1 'polypeptide(L)'
;KTFFVKQCQYMLENLPNHQKLVQKLGVDQDVNIINQKNFRTIYYDAWEHDQNSDPIESILTCIAQSNWKSNVKETVIKAIDIGVNILAATTPIGGGIKELKNNLLKNQNSNSLKQLKKEFNETLSELAPENGQLIIFVDELDRCKPTYAVKVLERIKHYFNNPNVTFIFSVDISQLQNTIRRYYGNQFNGYHYLDRFFDIVIKLPEPDLTKYLDNTENILEIDTLFDGRKNNYYHNFCIELIKHFSLSLRQINHFYLKTNSATYNLINSTLHHGFSYSNHGKFIIYTFILPLMCALNQYDFEAYNNFIDGHALNSTLEILAKSSSF
;
A
#
# COMPACT_ATOMS: atom_id res chain seq x y z
N LYS A 1 -0.15 -2.11 3.24
CA LYS A 1 -0.67 -2.61 1.95
C LYS A 1 0.48 -2.96 1.00
N THR A 2 1.25 -1.98 0.55
CA THR A 2 2.34 -2.13 -0.44
C THR A 2 3.36 -3.21 -0.09
N PHE A 3 3.81 -3.28 1.17
CA PHE A 3 4.72 -4.33 1.65
C PHE A 3 4.13 -5.73 1.41
N PHE A 4 2.87 -5.93 1.78
CA PHE A 4 2.16 -7.20 1.59
C PHE A 4 2.07 -7.58 0.11
N VAL A 5 1.72 -6.63 -0.75
CA VAL A 5 1.65 -6.85 -2.21
C VAL A 5 3.01 -7.28 -2.78
N LYS A 6 4.08 -6.59 -2.42
CA LYS A 6 5.44 -6.94 -2.86
C LYS A 6 5.90 -8.31 -2.33
N GLN A 7 5.48 -8.67 -1.13
CA GLN A 7 5.71 -10.02 -0.60
C GLN A 7 4.95 -11.08 -1.40
N CYS A 8 3.67 -10.85 -1.71
CA CYS A 8 2.88 -11.74 -2.55
C CYS A 8 3.50 -11.89 -3.95
N GLN A 9 3.92 -10.78 -4.56
CA GLN A 9 4.62 -10.79 -5.83
C GLN A 9 5.88 -11.66 -5.77
N TYR A 10 6.74 -11.41 -4.80
CA TYR A 10 7.97 -12.19 -4.61
C TYR A 10 7.70 -13.68 -4.40
N MET A 11 6.69 -14.01 -3.60
CA MET A 11 6.29 -15.40 -3.36
C MET A 11 5.83 -16.09 -4.65
N LEU A 12 4.97 -15.46 -5.44
CA LEU A 12 4.44 -16.02 -6.69
C LEU A 12 5.53 -16.26 -7.72
N GLU A 13 6.50 -15.36 -7.82
CA GLU A 13 7.63 -15.50 -8.77
C GLU A 13 8.63 -16.56 -8.34
N ASN A 14 8.72 -16.88 -7.04
CA ASN A 14 9.71 -17.79 -6.49
C ASN A 14 9.11 -19.06 -5.87
N LEU A 15 7.84 -19.33 -6.06
CA LEU A 15 7.12 -20.49 -5.49
C LEU A 15 7.86 -21.82 -5.62
N PRO A 16 8.48 -22.18 -6.75
CA PRO A 16 9.20 -23.44 -6.89
C PRO A 16 10.35 -23.61 -5.90
N ASN A 17 10.91 -22.50 -5.40
CA ASN A 17 12.06 -22.50 -4.48
C ASN A 17 11.66 -22.38 -2.99
N HIS A 18 10.37 -22.14 -2.69
CA HIS A 18 9.90 -21.85 -1.33
C HIS A 18 9.11 -22.99 -0.65
N GLN A 19 9.29 -24.23 -1.05
CA GLN A 19 8.63 -25.40 -0.41
C GLN A 19 8.75 -25.38 1.13
N LYS A 20 9.88 -24.94 1.67
CA LYS A 20 10.07 -24.82 3.12
C LYS A 20 9.20 -23.73 3.79
N LEU A 21 8.87 -22.66 3.06
CA LEU A 21 8.03 -21.57 3.58
C LEU A 21 6.57 -22.00 3.63
N VAL A 22 6.15 -22.75 2.65
CA VAL A 22 4.82 -23.31 2.47
C VAL A 22 4.49 -24.32 3.57
N GLN A 23 5.42 -25.22 3.91
CA GLN A 23 5.27 -26.16 5.02
C GLN A 23 5.10 -25.44 6.38
N LYS A 24 5.77 -24.28 6.56
CA LYS A 24 5.59 -23.47 7.77
C LYS A 24 4.22 -22.81 7.89
N LEU A 25 3.54 -22.57 6.78
CA LEU A 25 2.23 -21.90 6.75
C LEU A 25 1.06 -22.90 6.93
N GLY A 26 1.32 -24.21 6.97
CA GLY A 26 0.29 -25.24 7.21
C GLY A 26 -0.77 -25.37 6.11
N VAL A 27 -0.46 -24.95 4.88
CA VAL A 27 -1.40 -24.88 3.75
C VAL A 27 -1.08 -25.97 2.72
N ASP A 28 -0.78 -27.17 3.18
CA ASP A 28 -0.15 -28.24 2.38
C ASP A 28 -0.96 -28.70 1.14
N GLN A 29 -2.28 -28.61 1.13
CA GLN A 29 -3.10 -29.08 0.03
C GLN A 29 -3.27 -28.03 -1.08
N ASP A 30 -3.52 -26.79 -0.75
CA ASP A 30 -3.73 -25.71 -1.74
C ASP A 30 -2.44 -25.32 -2.45
N VAL A 31 -1.31 -25.51 -1.78
CA VAL A 31 0.02 -25.21 -2.31
C VAL A 31 0.44 -26.17 -3.41
N ASN A 32 0.03 -27.43 -3.37
CA ASN A 32 0.31 -28.38 -4.45
C ASN A 32 -0.34 -27.95 -5.78
N ILE A 33 -1.51 -27.30 -5.72
CA ILE A 33 -2.20 -26.77 -6.91
C ILE A 33 -1.45 -25.53 -7.42
N ILE A 34 -1.00 -24.66 -6.52
CA ILE A 34 -0.27 -23.43 -6.85
C ILE A 34 1.12 -23.75 -7.38
N ASN A 35 1.83 -24.75 -6.83
CA ASN A 35 3.16 -25.18 -7.28
C ASN A 35 3.18 -25.76 -8.71
N GLN A 36 2.03 -26.16 -9.25
CA GLN A 36 1.92 -26.64 -10.64
C GLN A 36 1.68 -25.51 -11.65
N LYS A 37 1.40 -24.28 -11.16
CA LYS A 37 1.16 -23.11 -12.03
C LYS A 37 2.36 -22.18 -12.05
N ASN A 38 2.63 -21.66 -13.22
CA ASN A 38 3.61 -20.59 -13.38
C ASN A 38 2.91 -19.22 -13.30
N PHE A 39 3.58 -18.24 -12.69
CA PHE A 39 3.06 -16.89 -12.59
C PHE A 39 4.05 -15.90 -13.18
N ARG A 40 3.52 -14.95 -13.95
CA ARG A 40 4.20 -13.68 -14.25
C ARG A 40 3.49 -12.60 -13.50
N THR A 41 4.25 -11.70 -12.90
CA THR A 41 3.67 -10.65 -12.10
C THR A 41 4.11 -9.28 -12.58
N ILE A 42 3.22 -8.30 -12.45
CA ILE A 42 3.47 -6.88 -12.69
C ILE A 42 3.02 -6.12 -11.44
N TYR A 43 3.83 -5.17 -11.01
CA TYR A 43 3.45 -4.20 -10.01
C TYR A 43 3.18 -2.86 -10.70
N TYR A 44 1.97 -2.35 -10.53
CA TYR A 44 1.52 -1.10 -11.08
C TYR A 44 1.13 -0.14 -9.96
N ASP A 45 1.95 0.88 -9.72
CA ASP A 45 1.64 1.98 -8.83
C ASP A 45 0.74 2.97 -9.58
N ALA A 46 -0.56 2.95 -9.27
CA ALA A 46 -1.52 3.80 -9.96
C ALA A 46 -1.30 5.28 -9.66
N TRP A 47 -0.80 5.61 -8.46
CA TRP A 47 -0.57 6.99 -8.06
C TRP A 47 0.65 7.61 -8.77
N GLU A 48 1.70 6.84 -9.00
CA GLU A 48 2.86 7.28 -9.79
C GLU A 48 2.45 7.69 -11.22
N HIS A 49 1.44 7.00 -11.76
CA HIS A 49 0.96 7.19 -13.14
C HIS A 49 -0.29 8.08 -13.27
N ASP A 50 -0.79 8.69 -12.20
CA ASP A 50 -2.07 9.42 -12.23
C ASP A 50 -2.05 10.72 -13.04
N GLN A 51 -0.87 11.15 -13.49
CA GLN A 51 -0.67 12.26 -14.41
C GLN A 51 -0.74 11.84 -15.88
N ASN A 52 -0.67 10.55 -16.17
CA ASN A 52 -0.68 10.05 -17.54
C ASN A 52 -2.06 10.20 -18.19
N SER A 53 -2.07 10.24 -19.49
CA SER A 53 -3.30 10.47 -20.27
C SER A 53 -4.28 9.31 -20.19
N ASP A 54 -3.78 8.07 -20.21
CA ASP A 54 -4.59 6.86 -20.17
C ASP A 54 -3.92 5.71 -19.41
N PRO A 55 -4.69 4.99 -18.56
CA PRO A 55 -4.19 3.84 -17.80
C PRO A 55 -3.73 2.67 -18.64
N ILE A 56 -4.29 2.45 -19.83
CA ILE A 56 -3.84 1.36 -20.74
C ILE A 56 -2.39 1.57 -21.10
N GLU A 57 -2.02 2.79 -21.51
CA GLU A 57 -0.64 3.15 -21.85
C GLU A 57 0.30 2.91 -20.67
N SER A 58 -0.10 3.35 -19.48
CA SER A 58 0.71 3.19 -18.27
C SER A 58 0.92 1.73 -17.88
N ILE A 59 -0.15 0.91 -17.91
CA ILE A 59 -0.07 -0.51 -17.59
C ILE A 59 0.82 -1.25 -18.62
N LEU A 60 0.67 -0.95 -19.92
CA LEU A 60 1.50 -1.54 -20.97
C LEU A 60 2.96 -1.11 -20.85
N THR A 61 3.22 0.12 -20.41
CA THR A 61 4.58 0.60 -20.13
C THR A 61 5.21 -0.19 -18.98
N CYS A 62 4.48 -0.44 -17.90
CA CYS A 62 4.96 -1.28 -16.80
C CYS A 62 5.23 -2.72 -17.26
N ILE A 63 4.39 -3.25 -18.13
CA ILE A 63 4.61 -4.57 -18.75
C ILE A 63 5.90 -4.57 -19.60
N ALA A 64 6.14 -3.52 -20.38
CA ALA A 64 7.32 -3.39 -21.21
C ALA A 64 8.63 -3.26 -20.42
N GLN A 65 8.56 -2.62 -19.26
CA GLN A 65 9.71 -2.43 -18.35
C GLN A 65 10.02 -3.66 -17.50
N SER A 66 9.15 -4.68 -17.53
CA SER A 66 9.39 -5.89 -16.75
C SER A 66 10.60 -6.67 -17.28
N ASN A 67 11.38 -7.28 -16.36
CA ASN A 67 12.59 -8.05 -16.68
C ASN A 67 12.27 -9.47 -17.23
N TRP A 68 11.33 -9.56 -18.16
CA TRP A 68 10.98 -10.84 -18.76
C TRP A 68 11.98 -11.27 -19.85
N LYS A 69 12.07 -12.58 -20.08
CA LYS A 69 12.98 -13.14 -21.08
C LYS A 69 12.70 -12.58 -22.48
N SER A 70 13.71 -12.57 -23.34
CA SER A 70 13.66 -11.98 -24.67
C SER A 70 12.53 -12.47 -25.59
N ASN A 71 12.09 -13.71 -25.41
CA ASN A 71 11.01 -14.30 -26.21
C ASN A 71 9.61 -13.66 -25.98
N VAL A 72 9.45 -12.84 -24.93
CA VAL A 72 8.18 -12.16 -24.62
C VAL A 72 8.16 -10.72 -25.13
N LYS A 73 9.31 -10.16 -25.50
CA LYS A 73 9.43 -8.76 -25.91
C LYS A 73 8.62 -8.41 -27.16
N GLU A 74 8.57 -9.32 -28.14
CA GLU A 74 7.79 -9.12 -29.36
C GLU A 74 6.29 -9.06 -29.05
N THR A 75 5.81 -9.96 -28.19
CA THR A 75 4.41 -9.97 -27.75
C THR A 75 4.05 -8.69 -26.98
N VAL A 76 4.97 -8.18 -26.14
CA VAL A 76 4.78 -6.90 -25.43
C VAL A 76 4.67 -5.74 -26.41
N ILE A 77 5.55 -5.67 -27.41
CA ILE A 77 5.49 -4.62 -28.45
C ILE A 77 4.16 -4.69 -29.20
N LYS A 78 3.73 -5.88 -29.59
CA LYS A 78 2.42 -6.11 -30.24
C LYS A 78 1.26 -5.64 -29.35
N ALA A 79 1.28 -5.95 -28.05
CA ALA A 79 0.26 -5.50 -27.11
C ALA A 79 0.21 -3.97 -26.99
N ILE A 80 1.37 -3.31 -26.99
CA ILE A 80 1.47 -1.85 -26.98
C ILE A 80 0.87 -1.25 -28.26
N ASP A 81 1.24 -1.76 -29.42
CA ASP A 81 0.71 -1.26 -30.71
C ASP A 81 -0.81 -1.39 -30.79
N ILE A 82 -1.37 -2.52 -30.36
CA ILE A 82 -2.83 -2.71 -30.32
C ILE A 82 -3.47 -1.77 -29.29
N GLY A 83 -2.87 -1.62 -28.11
CA GLY A 83 -3.34 -0.72 -27.06
C GLY A 83 -3.37 0.74 -27.53
N VAL A 84 -2.34 1.21 -28.22
CA VAL A 84 -2.30 2.54 -28.83
C VAL A 84 -3.41 2.71 -29.86
N ASN A 85 -3.67 1.71 -30.69
CA ASN A 85 -4.77 1.74 -31.67
C ASN A 85 -6.14 1.80 -30.99
N ILE A 86 -6.34 1.10 -29.88
CA ILE A 86 -7.55 1.17 -29.07
C ILE A 86 -7.73 2.60 -28.51
N LEU A 87 -6.67 3.20 -27.97
CA LEU A 87 -6.69 4.56 -27.46
C LEU A 87 -7.02 5.57 -28.56
N ALA A 88 -6.37 5.45 -29.71
CA ALA A 88 -6.66 6.29 -30.87
C ALA A 88 -8.13 6.20 -31.34
N ALA A 89 -8.73 5.03 -31.21
CA ALA A 89 -10.14 4.81 -31.59
C ALA A 89 -11.15 5.32 -30.54
N THR A 90 -10.74 5.46 -29.27
CA THR A 90 -11.68 5.74 -28.14
C THR A 90 -11.53 7.10 -27.50
N THR A 91 -10.40 7.81 -27.73
CA THR A 91 -10.15 9.12 -27.14
C THR A 91 -10.65 10.22 -28.09
N PRO A 92 -11.47 11.17 -27.64
CA PRO A 92 -11.79 12.36 -28.45
C PRO A 92 -10.53 13.22 -28.57
N ILE A 93 -10.00 13.32 -29.77
CA ILE A 93 -8.66 13.89 -30.03
C ILE A 93 -8.81 15.38 -30.34
N GLY A 94 -8.11 16.22 -29.59
CA GLY A 94 -7.78 17.59 -29.98
C GLY A 94 -6.87 17.60 -31.23
N GLY A 95 -7.10 18.55 -32.11
CA GLY A 95 -6.69 18.66 -33.53
C GLY A 95 -5.33 18.16 -34.06
N GLY A 96 -4.33 17.84 -33.22
CA GLY A 96 -3.00 17.42 -33.70
C GLY A 96 -2.81 15.95 -34.03
N ILE A 97 -3.62 15.06 -33.46
CA ILE A 97 -3.56 13.60 -33.67
C ILE A 97 -4.55 13.17 -34.77
N LYS A 98 -5.42 14.09 -35.24
CA LYS A 98 -6.36 13.81 -36.34
C LYS A 98 -5.66 13.42 -37.65
N GLU A 99 -4.49 14.00 -37.91
CA GLU A 99 -3.66 13.65 -39.08
C GLU A 99 -2.96 12.31 -38.92
N LEU A 100 -2.45 11.97 -37.74
CA LEU A 100 -1.89 10.65 -37.44
C LEU A 100 -2.99 9.58 -37.49
N LYS A 101 -4.17 9.86 -36.96
CA LYS A 101 -5.34 8.98 -37.06
C LYS A 101 -5.74 8.72 -38.53
N ASN A 102 -5.78 9.75 -39.36
CA ASN A 102 -6.12 9.62 -40.77
C ASN A 102 -5.08 8.85 -41.58
N ASN A 103 -3.79 8.94 -41.20
CA ASN A 103 -2.73 8.20 -41.85
C ASN A 103 -2.68 6.74 -41.41
N LEU A 104 -2.94 6.44 -40.15
CA LEU A 104 -3.02 5.07 -39.61
C LEU A 104 -4.32 4.36 -40.05
N LEU A 105 -5.43 5.08 -40.14
CA LEU A 105 -6.73 4.51 -40.56
C LEU A 105 -6.87 4.36 -42.09
N LYS A 106 -6.08 5.07 -42.89
CA LYS A 106 -6.08 4.90 -44.36
C LYS A 106 -5.48 3.58 -44.82
N ASN A 107 -4.66 2.92 -44.00
CA ASN A 107 -4.01 1.66 -44.34
C ASN A 107 -4.63 0.42 -43.69
N GLN A 108 -5.67 0.55 -42.87
CA GLN A 108 -6.36 -0.60 -42.28
C GLN A 108 -7.84 -0.52 -42.63
N ASN A 109 -8.32 -1.50 -43.38
CA ASN A 109 -9.74 -1.86 -43.45
C ASN A 109 -10.29 -1.82 -42.01
N SER A 110 -11.38 -1.09 -41.77
CA SER A 110 -12.00 -0.78 -40.48
C SER A 110 -12.16 -2.05 -39.60
N ASN A 111 -11.10 -2.45 -38.95
CA ASN A 111 -11.18 -3.41 -37.86
C ASN A 111 -12.05 -2.75 -36.81
N SER A 112 -13.24 -3.27 -36.61
CA SER A 112 -14.15 -2.71 -35.61
C SER A 112 -13.43 -2.69 -34.26
N LEU A 113 -13.70 -1.72 -33.39
CA LEU A 113 -13.15 -1.66 -32.02
C LEU A 113 -13.28 -3.01 -31.29
N LYS A 114 -14.31 -3.77 -31.64
CA LYS A 114 -14.54 -5.14 -31.14
C LYS A 114 -13.41 -6.11 -31.54
N GLN A 115 -12.92 -5.99 -32.76
CA GLN A 115 -11.82 -6.84 -33.25
C GLN A 115 -10.48 -6.46 -32.60
N LEU A 116 -10.21 -5.14 -32.45
CA LEU A 116 -9.02 -4.69 -31.73
C LEU A 116 -9.01 -5.17 -30.27
N LYS A 117 -10.16 -5.12 -29.60
CA LYS A 117 -10.30 -5.64 -28.22
C LYS A 117 -10.05 -7.15 -28.16
N LYS A 118 -10.55 -7.90 -29.12
CA LYS A 118 -10.33 -9.34 -29.20
C LYS A 118 -8.85 -9.66 -29.39
N GLU A 119 -8.20 -9.03 -30.37
CA GLU A 119 -6.78 -9.19 -30.66
C GLU A 119 -5.91 -8.79 -29.48
N PHE A 120 -6.26 -7.70 -28.76
CA PHE A 120 -5.60 -7.28 -27.54
C PHE A 120 -5.65 -8.36 -26.46
N ASN A 121 -6.83 -8.93 -26.21
CA ASN A 121 -6.98 -9.99 -25.21
C ASN A 121 -6.27 -11.30 -25.60
N GLU A 122 -6.25 -11.66 -26.86
CA GLU A 122 -5.46 -12.80 -27.38
C GLU A 122 -3.96 -12.55 -27.13
N THR A 123 -3.47 -11.38 -27.45
CA THR A 123 -2.07 -10.98 -27.20
C THR A 123 -1.72 -10.97 -25.70
N LEU A 124 -2.64 -10.52 -24.83
CA LEU A 124 -2.46 -10.59 -23.38
C LEU A 124 -2.39 -12.05 -22.89
N SER A 125 -3.13 -12.99 -23.50
CA SER A 125 -3.01 -14.41 -23.17
C SER A 125 -1.62 -14.96 -23.48
N GLU A 126 -1.00 -14.52 -24.57
CA GLU A 126 0.37 -14.91 -24.93
C GLU A 126 1.42 -14.40 -23.93
N LEU A 127 1.11 -13.31 -23.18
CA LEU A 127 1.96 -12.81 -22.10
C LEU A 127 1.90 -13.66 -20.84
N ALA A 128 0.83 -14.41 -20.63
CA ALA A 128 0.77 -15.37 -19.53
C ALA A 128 1.74 -16.54 -19.80
N PRO A 129 2.36 -17.13 -18.76
CA PRO A 129 3.19 -18.31 -18.94
C PRO A 129 2.34 -19.54 -19.28
N GLU A 130 2.96 -20.55 -19.90
CA GLU A 130 2.30 -21.83 -20.14
C GLU A 130 1.79 -22.43 -18.81
N ASN A 131 0.54 -22.88 -18.82
CA ASN A 131 -0.16 -23.41 -17.64
C ASN A 131 -0.19 -22.45 -16.44
N GLY A 132 -0.23 -21.14 -16.70
CA GLY A 132 -0.15 -20.13 -15.63
C GLY A 132 -0.98 -18.89 -15.89
N GLN A 133 -0.68 -17.84 -15.13
CA GLN A 133 -1.41 -16.58 -15.18
C GLN A 133 -0.47 -15.37 -15.15
N LEU A 134 -0.90 -14.31 -15.81
CA LEU A 134 -0.37 -12.96 -15.63
C LEU A 134 -1.13 -12.29 -14.51
N ILE A 135 -0.44 -11.92 -13.43
CA ILE A 135 -1.03 -11.22 -12.29
C ILE A 135 -0.55 -9.78 -12.29
N ILE A 136 -1.48 -8.85 -12.32
CA ILE A 136 -1.20 -7.41 -12.30
C ILE A 136 -1.67 -6.86 -10.95
N PHE A 137 -0.72 -6.50 -10.10
CA PHE A 137 -1.00 -5.83 -8.83
C PHE A 137 -1.18 -4.33 -9.08
N VAL A 138 -2.35 -3.80 -8.74
CA VAL A 138 -2.68 -2.37 -8.81
C VAL A 138 -2.69 -1.82 -7.39
N ASP A 139 -1.71 -1.00 -7.05
CA ASP A 139 -1.57 -0.40 -5.72
C ASP A 139 -1.85 1.11 -5.76
N GLU A 140 -2.17 1.69 -4.61
CA GLU A 140 -2.37 3.13 -4.38
C GLU A 140 -3.47 3.80 -5.26
N LEU A 141 -4.41 3.03 -5.82
CA LEU A 141 -5.51 3.57 -6.63
C LEU A 141 -6.44 4.51 -5.83
N ASP A 142 -6.56 4.28 -4.54
CA ASP A 142 -7.33 5.10 -3.60
C ASP A 142 -6.74 6.51 -3.40
N ARG A 143 -5.47 6.75 -3.80
CA ARG A 143 -4.80 8.05 -3.72
C ARG A 143 -4.82 8.84 -5.02
N CYS A 144 -5.22 8.22 -6.11
CA CYS A 144 -5.25 8.85 -7.42
C CYS A 144 -6.27 9.98 -7.51
N LYS A 145 -6.09 10.85 -8.49
CA LYS A 145 -7.12 11.79 -8.92
C LYS A 145 -8.40 11.03 -9.24
N PRO A 146 -9.58 11.54 -8.84
CA PRO A 146 -10.87 10.87 -9.08
C PRO A 146 -11.08 10.45 -10.52
N THR A 147 -10.76 11.33 -11.46
CA THR A 147 -10.86 11.07 -12.91
C THR A 147 -9.99 9.89 -13.36
N TYR A 148 -8.77 9.77 -12.81
CA TYR A 148 -7.85 8.70 -13.16
C TYR A 148 -8.27 7.38 -12.53
N ALA A 149 -8.67 7.38 -11.25
CA ALA A 149 -9.11 6.17 -10.56
C ALA A 149 -10.30 5.51 -11.25
N VAL A 150 -11.33 6.31 -11.63
CA VAL A 150 -12.47 5.84 -12.41
C VAL A 150 -12.01 5.26 -13.74
N LYS A 151 -11.13 5.97 -14.45
CA LYS A 151 -10.63 5.55 -15.75
C LYS A 151 -9.85 4.22 -15.67
N VAL A 152 -9.02 4.02 -14.62
CA VAL A 152 -8.32 2.73 -14.39
C VAL A 152 -9.32 1.59 -14.28
N LEU A 153 -10.32 1.72 -13.41
CA LEU A 153 -11.35 0.69 -13.21
C LEU A 153 -12.09 0.36 -14.51
N GLU A 154 -12.56 1.40 -15.21
CA GLU A 154 -13.31 1.21 -16.46
C GLU A 154 -12.44 0.62 -17.58
N ARG A 155 -11.19 1.05 -17.70
CA ARG A 155 -10.27 0.52 -18.70
C ARG A 155 -9.95 -0.96 -18.45
N ILE A 156 -9.69 -1.33 -17.21
CA ILE A 156 -9.44 -2.73 -16.85
C ILE A 156 -10.67 -3.57 -17.21
N LYS A 157 -11.86 -3.18 -16.78
CA LYS A 157 -13.09 -3.93 -17.05
C LYS A 157 -13.42 -4.07 -18.54
N HIS A 158 -13.16 -3.02 -19.32
CA HIS A 158 -13.56 -3.02 -20.72
C HIS A 158 -12.55 -3.60 -21.70
N TYR A 159 -11.27 -3.65 -21.33
CA TYR A 159 -10.20 -4.03 -22.25
C TYR A 159 -9.41 -5.26 -21.81
N PHE A 160 -9.36 -5.57 -20.52
CA PHE A 160 -8.60 -6.71 -20.01
C PHE A 160 -9.51 -7.89 -19.60
N ASN A 161 -10.44 -8.22 -20.44
CA ASN A 161 -11.35 -9.37 -20.20
C ASN A 161 -10.72 -10.67 -20.69
N ASN A 162 -9.75 -11.18 -19.93
CA ASN A 162 -8.96 -12.34 -20.28
C ASN A 162 -8.83 -13.31 -19.09
N PRO A 163 -9.18 -14.61 -19.25
CA PRO A 163 -9.12 -15.57 -18.14
C PRO A 163 -7.69 -15.85 -17.64
N ASN A 164 -6.66 -15.55 -18.46
CA ASN A 164 -5.27 -15.74 -18.08
C ASN A 164 -4.64 -14.48 -17.43
N VAL A 165 -5.42 -13.41 -17.23
CA VAL A 165 -4.98 -12.17 -16.60
C VAL A 165 -5.82 -11.90 -15.36
N THR A 166 -5.15 -11.78 -14.22
CA THR A 166 -5.81 -11.47 -12.94
C THR A 166 -5.31 -10.14 -12.41
N PHE A 167 -6.25 -9.26 -12.04
CA PHE A 167 -5.95 -8.01 -11.37
C PHE A 167 -6.15 -8.14 -9.87
N ILE A 168 -5.15 -7.73 -9.09
CA ILE A 168 -5.22 -7.68 -7.64
C ILE A 168 -5.07 -6.22 -7.21
N PHE A 169 -6.15 -5.65 -6.68
CA PHE A 169 -6.20 -4.28 -6.21
C PHE A 169 -5.85 -4.21 -4.72
N SER A 170 -4.79 -3.49 -4.38
CA SER A 170 -4.39 -3.19 -3.01
C SER A 170 -4.85 -1.78 -2.65
N VAL A 171 -6.07 -1.65 -2.16
CA VAL A 171 -6.72 -0.36 -1.93
C VAL A 171 -7.31 -0.24 -0.53
N ASP A 172 -7.48 0.97 -0.05
CA ASP A 172 -8.42 1.29 1.01
C ASP A 172 -9.79 1.52 0.37
N ILE A 173 -10.68 0.55 0.56
CA ILE A 173 -11.99 0.56 -0.09
C ILE A 173 -12.82 1.79 0.32
N SER A 174 -12.68 2.27 1.55
CA SER A 174 -13.39 3.45 2.06
C SER A 174 -12.89 4.73 1.38
N GLN A 175 -11.58 4.87 1.21
CA GLN A 175 -10.98 5.99 0.51
C GLN A 175 -11.30 5.94 -0.99
N LEU A 176 -11.25 4.76 -1.59
CA LEU A 176 -11.62 4.60 -3.00
C LEU A 176 -13.10 4.97 -3.23
N GLN A 177 -14.02 4.59 -2.34
CA GLN A 177 -15.41 5.04 -2.40
C GLN A 177 -15.55 6.57 -2.34
N ASN A 178 -14.78 7.23 -1.48
CA ASN A 178 -14.76 8.69 -1.41
C ASN A 178 -14.21 9.31 -2.71
N THR A 179 -13.19 8.71 -3.30
CA THR A 179 -12.64 9.11 -4.60
C THR A 179 -13.70 9.00 -5.71
N ILE A 180 -14.47 7.90 -5.73
CA ILE A 180 -15.59 7.71 -6.68
C ILE A 180 -16.70 8.75 -6.46
N ARG A 181 -17.06 9.03 -5.20
CA ARG A 181 -18.06 10.08 -4.88
C ARG A 181 -17.62 11.47 -5.32
N ARG A 182 -16.33 11.78 -5.22
CA ARG A 182 -15.79 13.06 -5.73
C ARG A 182 -15.94 13.20 -7.25
N TYR A 183 -15.92 12.09 -7.97
CA TYR A 183 -16.08 12.09 -9.43
C TYR A 183 -17.55 12.21 -9.86
N TYR A 184 -18.45 11.41 -9.27
CA TYR A 184 -19.86 11.33 -9.67
C TYR A 184 -20.81 12.21 -8.84
N GLY A 185 -20.35 12.75 -7.71
CA GLY A 185 -21.14 13.55 -6.77
C GLY A 185 -21.35 12.85 -5.42
N ASN A 186 -21.54 13.64 -4.37
CA ASN A 186 -21.54 13.17 -2.98
C ASN A 186 -22.64 12.15 -2.65
N GLN A 187 -23.77 12.17 -3.37
CA GLN A 187 -24.89 11.23 -3.17
C GLN A 187 -24.72 9.93 -3.96
N PHE A 188 -23.66 9.81 -4.76
CA PHE A 188 -23.43 8.62 -5.56
C PHE A 188 -23.05 7.42 -4.69
N ASN A 189 -23.65 6.26 -4.97
CA ASN A 189 -23.34 5.04 -4.23
C ASN A 189 -22.03 4.42 -4.74
N GLY A 190 -20.91 4.86 -4.16
CA GLY A 190 -19.57 4.35 -4.49
C GLY A 190 -19.39 2.86 -4.21
N TYR A 191 -20.07 2.30 -3.20
CA TYR A 191 -20.01 0.88 -2.90
C TYR A 191 -20.57 0.03 -4.04
N HIS A 192 -21.79 0.29 -4.47
CA HIS A 192 -22.42 -0.44 -5.59
C HIS A 192 -21.69 -0.23 -6.92
N TYR A 193 -21.00 0.90 -7.08
CA TYR A 193 -20.17 1.11 -8.26
C TYR A 193 -18.97 0.18 -8.24
N LEU A 194 -18.25 0.09 -7.11
CA LEU A 194 -17.05 -0.73 -6.96
C LEU A 194 -17.35 -2.23 -7.00
N ASP A 195 -18.50 -2.66 -6.52
CA ASP A 195 -18.98 -4.06 -6.58
C ASP A 195 -18.99 -4.64 -8.02
N ARG A 196 -19.06 -3.77 -9.03
CA ARG A 196 -18.99 -4.18 -10.43
C ARG A 196 -17.59 -4.56 -10.90
N PHE A 197 -16.55 -4.19 -10.16
CA PHE A 197 -15.15 -4.35 -10.55
C PHE A 197 -14.43 -5.42 -9.76
N PHE A 198 -14.92 -5.77 -8.59
CA PHE A 198 -14.28 -6.72 -7.68
C PHE A 198 -15.11 -7.99 -7.53
N ASP A 199 -14.60 -9.10 -8.05
CA ASP A 199 -15.24 -10.42 -7.90
C ASP A 199 -15.06 -10.97 -6.49
N ILE A 200 -13.89 -10.71 -5.87
CA ILE A 200 -13.53 -11.16 -4.53
C ILE A 200 -12.89 -10.01 -3.76
N VAL A 201 -13.34 -9.80 -2.54
CA VAL A 201 -12.75 -8.81 -1.62
C VAL A 201 -12.18 -9.54 -0.39
N ILE A 202 -10.86 -9.41 -0.20
CA ILE A 202 -10.15 -9.99 0.94
C ILE A 202 -9.72 -8.86 1.87
N LYS A 203 -10.18 -8.92 3.12
CA LYS A 203 -9.72 -7.99 4.16
C LYS A 203 -8.46 -8.57 4.80
N LEU A 204 -7.39 -7.77 4.82
CA LEU A 204 -6.20 -8.15 5.55
C LEU A 204 -6.51 -8.26 7.05
N PRO A 205 -6.00 -9.29 7.74
CA PRO A 205 -6.15 -9.39 9.19
C PRO A 205 -5.44 -8.22 9.87
N GLU A 206 -5.91 -7.89 11.06
CA GLU A 206 -5.20 -6.93 11.89
C GLU A 206 -3.82 -7.48 12.28
N PRO A 207 -2.79 -6.63 12.30
CA PRO A 207 -1.46 -7.08 12.66
C PRO A 207 -1.41 -7.51 14.13
N ASP A 208 -0.70 -8.59 14.41
CA ASP A 208 -0.35 -8.98 15.77
C ASP A 208 0.68 -7.96 16.33
N LEU A 209 0.17 -6.96 17.04
CA LEU A 209 1.00 -5.89 17.59
C LEU A 209 2.04 -6.40 18.57
N THR A 210 1.76 -7.46 19.32
CA THR A 210 2.70 -8.03 20.28
C THR A 210 3.92 -8.58 19.56
N LYS A 211 3.71 -9.45 18.57
CA LYS A 211 4.80 -9.97 17.74
C LYS A 211 5.56 -8.90 16.96
N TYR A 212 4.84 -7.86 16.51
CA TYR A 212 5.47 -6.75 15.82
C TYR A 212 6.41 -5.98 16.75
N LEU A 213 5.97 -5.67 17.96
CA LEU A 213 6.73 -4.92 18.94
C LEU A 213 7.92 -5.73 19.48
N ASP A 214 7.72 -7.03 19.74
CA ASP A 214 8.81 -7.95 20.18
C ASP A 214 9.95 -8.06 19.15
N ASN A 215 9.63 -7.93 17.87
CA ASN A 215 10.61 -7.98 16.77
C ASN A 215 11.19 -6.59 16.39
N THR A 216 10.74 -5.52 17.04
CA THR A 216 11.24 -4.18 16.76
C THR A 216 12.49 -3.92 17.60
N GLU A 217 13.66 -4.33 17.10
CA GLU A 217 14.98 -4.19 17.75
C GLU A 217 15.40 -2.72 18.02
N ASN A 218 14.62 -1.75 17.57
CA ASN A 218 14.93 -0.30 17.64
C ASN A 218 14.25 0.42 18.81
N ILE A 219 13.72 -0.29 19.80
CA ILE A 219 13.27 0.33 21.04
C ILE A 219 14.53 0.74 21.77
N LEU A 220 14.79 2.05 21.86
CA LEU A 220 15.87 2.57 22.69
C LEU A 220 15.75 1.96 24.07
N GLU A 221 16.84 1.42 24.56
CA GLU A 221 17.00 0.96 25.94
C GLU A 221 16.97 2.17 26.91
N ILE A 222 15.93 3.01 26.82
CA ILE A 222 15.78 4.15 27.73
C ILE A 222 15.72 3.67 29.17
N ASP A 223 15.12 2.50 29.38
CA ASP A 223 15.06 1.87 30.70
C ASP A 223 16.46 1.55 31.26
N THR A 224 17.47 1.31 30.39
CA THR A 224 18.86 1.10 30.85
C THR A 224 19.53 2.40 31.30
N LEU A 225 19.05 3.55 30.85
CA LEU A 225 19.57 4.86 31.24
C LEU A 225 19.12 5.27 32.65
N PHE A 226 18.10 4.62 33.19
CA PHE A 226 17.56 4.85 34.52
C PHE A 226 18.01 3.74 35.49
N ASP A 227 19.31 3.68 35.81
CA ASP A 227 19.87 2.89 36.93
C ASP A 227 19.74 1.35 36.83
N GLY A 228 19.74 0.77 35.64
CA GLY A 228 19.90 -0.69 35.49
C GLY A 228 18.81 -1.55 36.12
N ARG A 229 17.70 -0.97 36.60
CA ARG A 229 16.58 -1.74 37.13
C ARG A 229 15.74 -2.26 35.96
N LYS A 230 15.49 -3.57 35.97
CA LYS A 230 14.68 -4.30 34.98
C LYS A 230 13.17 -3.93 34.97
N ASN A 231 12.82 -2.73 35.36
CA ASN A 231 11.44 -2.27 35.31
C ASN A 231 11.23 -1.53 34.00
N ASN A 232 10.77 -2.21 32.96
CA ASN A 232 10.52 -1.69 31.63
C ASN A 232 9.35 -0.65 31.58
N TYR A 233 9.37 0.34 32.48
CA TYR A 233 8.29 1.34 32.60
C TYR A 233 8.06 2.09 31.29
N TYR A 234 9.12 2.57 30.66
CA TYR A 234 9.04 3.28 29.40
C TYR A 234 8.44 2.37 28.30
N HIS A 235 8.97 1.18 28.16
CA HIS A 235 8.50 0.21 27.15
C HIS A 235 7.02 -0.14 27.35
N ASN A 236 6.64 -0.49 28.58
CA ASN A 236 5.26 -0.83 28.91
C ASN A 236 4.32 0.33 28.65
N PHE A 237 4.70 1.56 29.03
CA PHE A 237 3.90 2.74 28.80
C PHE A 237 3.76 3.06 27.29
N CYS A 238 4.82 2.93 26.50
CA CYS A 238 4.73 3.06 25.03
C CYS A 238 3.74 2.05 24.41
N ILE A 239 3.76 0.79 24.87
CA ILE A 239 2.81 -0.23 24.42
C ILE A 239 1.37 0.16 24.78
N GLU A 240 1.14 0.66 25.99
CA GLU A 240 -0.18 1.11 26.42
C GLU A 240 -0.69 2.29 25.58
N LEU A 241 0.16 3.27 25.29
CA LEU A 241 -0.16 4.38 24.39
C LEU A 241 -0.51 3.91 22.97
N ILE A 242 0.29 3.00 22.42
CA ILE A 242 0.05 2.43 21.09
C ILE A 242 -1.32 1.76 21.03
N LYS A 243 -1.67 0.97 22.07
CA LYS A 243 -2.96 0.29 22.17
C LYS A 243 -4.11 1.27 22.39
N HIS A 244 -3.93 2.22 23.30
CA HIS A 244 -4.96 3.22 23.66
C HIS A 244 -5.37 4.06 22.44
N PHE A 245 -4.39 4.56 21.68
CA PHE A 245 -4.63 5.37 20.50
C PHE A 245 -4.83 4.54 19.23
N SER A 246 -4.79 3.22 19.31
CA SER A 246 -4.94 2.30 18.17
C SER A 246 -4.04 2.68 17.00
N LEU A 247 -2.76 2.97 17.28
CA LEU A 247 -1.82 3.45 16.29
C LEU A 247 -1.57 2.37 15.21
N SER A 248 -1.65 2.76 13.95
CA SER A 248 -1.27 1.91 12.82
C SER A 248 0.24 1.63 12.83
N LEU A 249 0.70 0.55 12.17
CA LEU A 249 2.13 0.19 12.11
C LEU A 249 3.02 1.35 11.61
N ARG A 250 2.53 2.17 10.67
CA ARG A 250 3.25 3.37 10.21
C ARG A 250 3.35 4.42 11.31
N GLN A 251 2.27 4.65 12.04
CA GLN A 251 2.25 5.60 13.16
C GLN A 251 3.13 5.12 14.30
N ILE A 252 3.18 3.82 14.58
CA ILE A 252 4.09 3.21 15.57
C ILE A 252 5.55 3.50 15.21
N ASN A 253 5.95 3.29 13.95
CA ASN A 253 7.30 3.62 13.51
C ASN A 253 7.63 5.10 13.66
N HIS A 254 6.71 5.99 13.29
CA HIS A 254 6.89 7.43 13.46
C HIS A 254 6.92 7.84 14.93
N PHE A 255 6.10 7.18 15.77
CA PHE A 255 6.07 7.40 17.22
C PHE A 255 7.44 7.08 17.82
N TYR A 256 7.99 5.88 17.57
CA TYR A 256 9.30 5.51 18.07
C TYR A 256 10.41 6.38 17.50
N LEU A 257 10.38 6.71 16.21
CA LEU A 257 11.35 7.61 15.60
C LEU A 257 11.38 8.98 16.29
N LYS A 258 10.20 9.58 16.54
CA LYS A 258 10.09 10.89 17.22
C LYS A 258 10.54 10.81 18.66
N THR A 259 10.10 9.77 19.38
CA THR A 259 10.45 9.58 20.79
C THR A 259 11.96 9.35 20.93
N ASN A 260 12.56 8.53 20.07
CA ASN A 260 13.99 8.28 20.05
C ASN A 260 14.78 9.55 19.73
N SER A 261 14.36 10.33 18.73
CA SER A 261 15.04 11.57 18.36
C SER A 261 14.97 12.63 19.46
N ALA A 262 13.81 12.76 20.11
CA ALA A 262 13.64 13.69 21.22
C ALA A 262 14.50 13.28 22.44
N THR A 263 14.56 11.99 22.74
CA THR A 263 15.33 11.45 23.86
C THR A 263 16.85 11.51 23.61
N TYR A 264 17.29 11.28 22.36
CA TYR A 264 18.71 11.30 22.00
C TYR A 264 19.39 12.64 22.33
N ASN A 265 18.76 13.76 21.99
CA ASN A 265 19.28 15.08 22.30
C ASN A 265 19.38 15.33 23.81
N LEU A 266 18.47 14.79 24.57
CA LEU A 266 18.40 14.95 26.02
C LEU A 266 19.45 14.05 26.70
N ILE A 267 19.66 12.84 26.22
CA ILE A 267 20.70 11.93 26.70
C ILE A 267 22.08 12.53 26.48
N ASN A 268 22.36 13.00 25.27
CA ASN A 268 23.68 13.57 24.96
C ASN A 268 24.00 14.84 25.74
N SER A 269 23.00 15.64 26.10
CA SER A 269 23.18 16.83 26.95
C SER A 269 23.47 16.47 28.42
N THR A 270 23.19 15.22 28.83
CA THR A 270 23.26 14.76 30.23
C THR A 270 24.30 13.67 30.48
N LEU A 271 24.96 13.15 29.44
CA LEU A 271 26.00 12.10 29.54
C LEU A 271 27.17 12.46 30.47
N HIS A 272 27.37 13.73 30.77
CA HIS A 272 28.41 14.18 31.72
C HIS A 272 27.99 14.07 33.19
N HIS A 273 26.68 13.87 33.49
CA HIS A 273 26.16 13.72 34.86
C HIS A 273 25.08 12.62 34.82
N GLY A 274 25.46 11.38 35.08
CA GLY A 274 24.54 10.23 35.05
C GLY A 274 23.14 10.55 35.59
N PHE A 275 22.10 10.02 34.94
CA PHE A 275 20.73 10.10 35.41
C PHE A 275 20.60 9.35 36.75
N SER A 276 20.52 10.06 37.86
CA SER A 276 20.19 9.44 39.13
C SER A 276 18.67 9.49 39.33
N TYR A 277 18.11 8.45 39.94
CA TYR A 277 16.73 8.37 40.43
C TYR A 277 16.38 9.52 41.40
N SER A 278 17.37 10.23 41.92
CA SER A 278 17.19 11.44 42.73
C SER A 278 16.50 12.58 41.97
N ASN A 279 16.42 12.49 40.60
CA ASN A 279 15.76 13.54 39.82
C ASN A 279 14.42 13.01 39.24
N HIS A 280 13.46 12.78 40.15
CA HIS A 280 12.11 12.29 39.85
C HIS A 280 11.42 13.06 38.72
N GLY A 281 11.64 14.38 38.63
CA GLY A 281 11.04 15.20 37.57
C GLY A 281 11.51 14.79 36.15
N LYS A 282 12.82 14.54 35.99
CA LYS A 282 13.37 14.09 34.70
C LYS A 282 12.85 12.70 34.33
N PHE A 283 12.79 11.78 35.29
CA PHE A 283 12.26 10.45 35.09
C PHE A 283 10.82 10.49 34.55
N ILE A 284 9.95 11.29 35.21
CA ILE A 284 8.54 11.44 34.77
C ILE A 284 8.46 12.01 33.36
N ILE A 285 9.26 13.05 33.07
CA ILE A 285 9.23 13.71 31.75
C ILE A 285 9.61 12.71 30.65
N TYR A 286 10.70 11.96 30.81
CA TYR A 286 11.20 11.09 29.74
C TYR A 286 10.42 9.79 29.62
N THR A 287 9.96 9.23 30.74
CA THR A 287 9.27 7.94 30.73
C THR A 287 7.80 8.08 30.34
N PHE A 288 7.15 9.19 30.69
CA PHE A 288 5.70 9.34 30.55
C PHE A 288 5.30 10.53 29.67
N ILE A 289 5.77 11.74 29.96
CA ILE A 289 5.29 12.94 29.28
C ILE A 289 5.73 12.98 27.83
N LEU A 290 6.99 12.72 27.55
CA LEU A 290 7.54 12.76 26.20
C LEU A 290 6.90 11.72 25.26
N PRO A 291 6.80 10.43 25.64
CA PRO A 291 6.07 9.45 24.83
C PRO A 291 4.60 9.82 24.62
N LEU A 292 3.94 10.33 25.66
CA LEU A 292 2.55 10.78 25.54
C LEU A 292 2.40 11.91 24.53
N MET A 293 3.26 12.93 24.57
CA MET A 293 3.27 14.01 23.58
C MET A 293 3.51 13.49 22.16
N CYS A 294 4.43 12.54 21.99
CA CYS A 294 4.70 11.93 20.69
C CYS A 294 3.51 11.10 20.19
N ALA A 295 2.82 10.39 21.07
CA ALA A 295 1.64 9.61 20.73
C ALA A 295 0.46 10.51 20.34
N LEU A 296 0.17 11.55 21.14
CA LEU A 296 -0.85 12.55 20.82
C LEU A 296 -0.60 13.21 19.46
N ASN A 297 0.63 13.61 19.20
CA ASN A 297 1.00 14.20 17.91
C ASN A 297 0.82 13.25 16.71
N GLN A 298 0.83 11.92 16.93
CA GLN A 298 0.54 10.93 15.88
C GLN A 298 -0.95 10.63 15.74
N TYR A 299 -1.69 10.76 16.83
CA TYR A 299 -3.11 10.43 16.88
C TYR A 299 -3.98 11.60 16.43
N ASP A 300 -3.80 12.77 17.06
CA ASP A 300 -4.59 13.97 16.82
C ASP A 300 -3.76 15.23 17.15
N PHE A 301 -3.49 16.02 16.12
CA PHE A 301 -2.68 17.23 16.27
C PHE A 301 -3.39 18.32 17.07
N GLU A 302 -4.72 18.38 17.06
CA GLU A 302 -5.48 19.32 17.87
C GLU A 302 -5.42 18.94 19.36
N ALA A 303 -5.57 17.65 19.67
CA ALA A 303 -5.39 17.15 21.02
C ALA A 303 -3.97 17.40 21.56
N TYR A 304 -2.96 17.27 20.70
CA TYR A 304 -1.57 17.59 21.04
C TYR A 304 -1.38 19.08 21.38
N ASN A 305 -1.91 19.99 20.56
CA ASN A 305 -1.83 21.43 20.82
C ASN A 305 -2.58 21.81 22.11
N ASN A 306 -3.79 21.29 22.31
CA ASN A 306 -4.56 21.51 23.53
C ASN A 306 -3.80 21.03 24.78
N PHE A 307 -3.06 19.93 24.67
CA PHE A 307 -2.22 19.45 25.77
C PHE A 307 -1.07 20.39 26.08
N ILE A 308 -0.35 20.89 25.04
CA ILE A 308 0.76 21.84 25.20
C ILE A 308 0.26 23.17 25.80
N ASP A 309 -0.89 23.65 25.35
CA ASP A 309 -1.48 24.92 25.79
C ASP A 309 -2.17 24.80 27.17
N GLY A 310 -2.17 23.62 27.78
CA GLY A 310 -2.75 23.35 29.08
C GLY A 310 -4.28 23.29 29.12
N HIS A 311 -4.94 23.24 27.96
CA HIS A 311 -6.40 23.24 27.86
C HIS A 311 -7.07 21.86 28.02
N ALA A 312 -6.32 20.76 27.88
CA ALA A 312 -6.85 19.40 27.89
C ALA A 312 -6.31 18.53 29.04
N LEU A 313 -6.02 19.13 30.18
CA LEU A 313 -5.36 18.43 31.29
C LEU A 313 -6.15 17.21 31.79
N ASN A 314 -7.47 17.31 31.88
CA ASN A 314 -8.30 16.25 32.44
C ASN A 314 -8.36 14.99 31.57
N SER A 315 -8.57 15.12 30.25
CA SER A 315 -8.59 13.98 29.33
C SER A 315 -7.22 13.27 29.24
N THR A 316 -6.16 14.03 29.32
CA THR A 316 -4.79 13.51 29.29
C THR A 316 -4.41 12.85 30.61
N LEU A 317 -4.83 13.42 31.73
CA LEU A 317 -4.65 12.80 33.05
C LEU A 317 -5.44 11.50 33.19
N GLU A 318 -6.62 11.38 32.58
CA GLU A 318 -7.37 10.13 32.52
C GLU A 318 -6.60 9.03 31.76
N ILE A 319 -5.90 9.37 30.70
CA ILE A 319 -5.04 8.42 29.96
C ILE A 319 -3.91 7.94 30.84
N LEU A 320 -3.24 8.87 31.56
CA LEU A 320 -2.17 8.54 32.48
C LEU A 320 -2.69 7.72 33.68
N ALA A 321 -3.84 8.05 34.22
CA ALA A 321 -4.42 7.36 35.37
C ALA A 321 -4.95 5.96 35.05
N LYS A 322 -5.31 5.68 33.80
CA LYS A 322 -5.73 4.35 33.34
C LYS A 322 -4.57 3.44 32.95
N SER A 323 -3.35 4.00 32.85
CA SER A 323 -2.19 3.18 32.55
C SER A 323 -1.80 2.36 33.77
N SER A 324 -1.70 1.04 33.61
CA SER A 324 -1.38 0.09 34.69
C SER A 324 0.07 0.22 35.21
N SER A 325 0.82 1.16 34.65
CA SER A 325 2.23 1.42 35.00
C SER A 325 2.44 2.41 36.13
N PHE A 326 1.37 3.01 36.67
CA PHE A 326 1.39 3.90 37.81
C PHE A 326 1.04 3.20 39.12
#